data_2e237fdb21fd2031e0a273aae6a322ef
#
_entry.id   2e237fdb21fd2031e0a273aae6a322ef
#
_cell.length_a   1.000
_cell.length_b   1.000
_cell.length_c   1.000
_cell.angle_alpha   90.00
_cell.angle_beta   90.00
_cell.angle_gamma   90.00
#
_symmetry.space_group_name_H-M   'P 1'
#
loop_
_entity.id
_entity.type
_entity.pdbx_description
1 polymer ?
#
loop_
_entity_poly.entity_id
_entity_poly.type
_entity_poly.pdbx_seq_one_letter_code
_entity_poly.pdbx_strand_id
1 'polypeptide(L)'
;MLWVLGSGFKILALKMVCVSRPNAQEFLEVYKGVVPEFVDWVEELASGKTVALQLVNGERPEATVLSLRELCGAHDPEIASHLHPHSLRAQYGESKTKNAVHCTDLPEDGPLEVDYFFSLL
;
A
#
# COMPACT_ATOMS: atom_id res chain seq x y z
N MET A 1 1.06 -8.78 -8.87
CA MET A 1 0.20 -8.23 -9.93
C MET A 1 -0.92 -9.16 -10.37
N LEU A 2 -0.66 -10.44 -10.57
CA LEU A 2 -1.71 -11.40 -10.96
C LEU A 2 -2.84 -11.46 -9.95
N TRP A 3 -2.54 -11.39 -8.67
CA TRP A 3 -3.54 -11.32 -7.60
C TRP A 3 -4.49 -10.15 -7.75
N VAL A 4 -3.92 -8.98 -8.03
CA VAL A 4 -4.70 -7.74 -8.18
C VAL A 4 -5.66 -7.87 -9.37
N LEU A 5 -5.16 -8.33 -10.51
CA LEU A 5 -5.98 -8.53 -11.71
C LEU A 5 -7.04 -9.61 -11.52
N GLY A 6 -6.68 -10.71 -10.85
CA GLY A 6 -7.62 -11.79 -10.54
C GLY A 6 -8.71 -11.41 -9.55
N SER A 7 -8.54 -10.31 -8.82
CA SER A 7 -9.50 -9.82 -7.82
C SER A 7 -10.42 -8.72 -8.34
N GLY A 8 -10.47 -8.51 -9.66
CA GLY A 8 -11.39 -7.55 -10.28
C GLY A 8 -10.87 -6.12 -10.35
N PHE A 9 -9.61 -5.88 -10.04
CA PHE A 9 -9.00 -4.56 -10.17
C PHE A 9 -8.42 -4.34 -11.55
N LYS A 10 -8.44 -3.08 -11.99
CA LYS A 10 -7.76 -2.64 -13.20
C LYS A 10 -6.56 -1.78 -12.81
N ILE A 11 -5.44 -1.99 -13.48
CA ILE A 11 -4.24 -1.19 -13.28
C ILE A 11 -4.30 -0.02 -14.27
N LEU A 12 -4.43 1.20 -13.74
CA LEU A 12 -4.48 2.42 -14.54
C LEU A 12 -3.10 3.01 -14.81
N ALA A 13 -2.17 2.83 -13.87
CA ALA A 13 -0.80 3.28 -14.00
C ALA A 13 0.13 2.39 -13.17
N LEU A 14 1.37 2.25 -13.63
CA LEU A 14 2.40 1.48 -12.96
C LEU A 14 3.73 2.22 -13.09
N LYS A 15 4.46 2.33 -11.99
CA LYS A 15 5.78 2.98 -11.97
C LYS A 15 6.69 2.26 -11.00
N MET A 16 7.92 1.98 -11.42
CA MET A 16 8.96 1.52 -10.52
C MET A 16 9.80 2.72 -10.09
N VAL A 17 10.01 2.88 -8.79
CA VAL A 17 10.70 4.05 -8.24
C VAL A 17 11.55 3.65 -7.04
N CYS A 18 12.69 4.33 -6.88
CA CYS A 18 13.47 4.30 -5.64
C CYS A 18 13.10 5.56 -4.86
N VAL A 19 12.42 5.40 -3.75
CA VAL A 19 11.96 6.52 -2.93
C VAL A 19 13.10 6.94 -2.01
N SER A 20 13.47 8.23 -2.03
CA SER A 20 14.47 8.76 -1.09
C SER A 20 13.91 8.79 0.33
N ARG A 21 14.80 8.80 1.33
CA ARG A 21 14.37 8.88 2.73
C ARG A 21 13.51 10.14 2.99
N PRO A 22 13.89 11.35 2.55
CA PRO A 22 13.04 12.52 2.74
C PRO A 22 11.65 12.38 2.12
N ASN A 23 11.57 11.78 0.93
CA ASN A 23 10.29 11.56 0.27
C ASN A 23 9.46 10.49 0.98
N ALA A 24 10.09 9.43 1.48
CA ALA A 24 9.41 8.42 2.27
C ALA A 24 8.83 9.01 3.56
N GLN A 25 9.59 9.88 4.25
CA GLN A 25 9.11 10.59 5.44
C GLN A 25 7.92 11.47 5.10
N GLU A 26 7.97 12.19 3.99
CA GLU A 26 6.88 13.07 3.56
C GLU A 26 5.62 12.27 3.22
N PHE A 27 5.76 11.19 2.48
CA PHE A 27 4.63 10.35 2.10
C PHE A 27 3.95 9.71 3.30
N LEU A 28 4.74 9.27 4.28
CA LEU A 28 4.24 8.57 5.46
C LEU A 28 3.99 9.50 6.67
N GLU A 29 4.08 10.81 6.48
CA GLU A 29 4.03 11.78 7.58
C GLU A 29 2.77 11.67 8.44
N VAL A 30 1.63 11.32 7.83
CA VAL A 30 0.36 11.16 8.55
C VAL A 30 0.43 10.10 9.65
N TYR A 31 1.37 9.17 9.55
CA TYR A 31 1.56 8.11 10.54
C TYR A 31 2.56 8.48 11.66
N LYS A 32 3.26 9.61 11.52
CA LYS A 32 4.24 10.05 12.50
C LYS A 32 3.56 10.37 13.83
N GLY A 33 4.03 9.70 14.89
CA GLY A 33 3.44 9.87 16.23
C GLY A 33 2.15 9.07 16.43
N VAL A 34 1.65 8.39 15.41
CA VAL A 34 0.44 7.55 15.45
C VAL A 34 0.83 6.07 15.43
N VAL A 35 1.74 5.71 14.54
CA VAL A 35 2.21 4.33 14.37
C VAL A 35 3.60 4.21 14.99
N PRO A 36 3.81 3.29 15.96
CA PRO A 36 5.13 3.12 16.59
C PRO A 36 6.23 2.76 15.58
N GLU A 37 5.88 2.06 14.51
CA GLU A 37 6.81 1.59 13.48
C GLU A 37 7.11 2.63 12.41
N PHE A 38 6.74 3.91 12.59
CA PHE A 38 6.89 4.94 11.56
C PHE A 38 8.31 5.03 11.00
N VAL A 39 9.32 5.07 11.87
CA VAL A 39 10.72 5.16 11.43
C VAL A 39 11.11 3.95 10.60
N ASP A 40 10.71 2.77 11.02
CA ASP A 40 11.01 1.53 10.32
C ASP A 40 10.28 1.47 8.97
N TRP A 41 9.06 1.99 8.87
CA TRP A 41 8.33 2.08 7.62
C TRP A 41 9.02 3.00 6.61
N VAL A 42 9.55 4.13 7.10
CA VAL A 42 10.33 5.06 6.27
C VAL A 42 11.58 4.35 5.73
N GLU A 43 12.31 3.65 6.60
CA GLU A 43 13.49 2.89 6.19
C GLU A 43 13.16 1.83 5.15
N GLU A 44 12.07 1.08 5.35
CA GLU A 44 11.67 0.02 4.43
C GLU A 44 11.27 0.59 3.07
N LEU A 45 10.48 1.66 3.05
CA LEU A 45 10.08 2.30 1.79
C LEU A 45 11.29 2.85 1.02
N ALA A 46 12.29 3.35 1.74
CA ALA A 46 13.50 3.91 1.14
C ALA A 46 14.59 2.87 0.87
N SER A 47 14.38 1.60 1.22
CA SER A 47 15.42 0.57 1.17
C SER A 47 15.76 0.04 -0.22
N GLY A 48 14.91 0.29 -1.21
CA GLY A 48 15.13 -0.26 -2.54
C GLY A 48 14.04 0.15 -3.51
N LYS A 49 13.87 -0.67 -4.54
CA LYS A 49 12.87 -0.41 -5.58
C LYS A 49 11.47 -0.68 -5.07
N THR A 50 10.57 0.26 -5.34
CA THR A 50 9.15 0.16 -5.02
C THR A 50 8.34 0.21 -6.32
N VAL A 51 7.32 -0.63 -6.41
CA VAL A 51 6.36 -0.56 -7.51
C VAL A 51 5.12 0.16 -7.03
N ALA A 52 4.79 1.27 -7.66
CA ALA A 52 3.58 2.02 -7.39
C ALA A 52 2.51 1.65 -8.43
N LEU A 53 1.31 1.37 -7.95
CA LEU A 53 0.17 1.01 -8.80
C LEU A 53 -0.98 1.97 -8.52
N GLN A 54 -1.54 2.53 -9.59
CA GLN A 54 -2.84 3.17 -9.52
C GLN A 54 -3.90 2.16 -9.95
N LEU A 55 -4.82 1.87 -9.04
CA LEU A 55 -5.81 0.82 -9.22
C LEU A 55 -7.23 1.38 -9.16
N VAL A 56 -8.14 0.70 -9.84
CA VAL A 56 -9.58 0.94 -9.71
C VAL A 56 -10.30 -0.40 -9.68
N ASN A 57 -11.34 -0.49 -8.84
CA ASN A 57 -12.24 -1.63 -8.86
C ASN A 57 -13.09 -1.54 -10.14
N GLY A 58 -12.98 -2.54 -11.00
CA GLY A 58 -13.61 -2.52 -12.32
C GLY A 58 -15.13 -2.50 -12.30
N GLU A 59 -15.75 -3.14 -11.29
CA GLU A 59 -17.21 -3.21 -11.15
C GLU A 59 -17.76 -2.05 -10.30
N ARG A 60 -17.04 -1.67 -9.24
CA ARG A 60 -17.48 -0.67 -8.27
C ARG A 60 -16.35 0.32 -7.98
N PRO A 61 -16.12 1.28 -8.89
CA PRO A 61 -15.01 2.24 -8.73
C PRO A 61 -15.05 3.00 -7.40
N GLU A 62 -16.24 3.28 -6.88
CA GLU A 62 -16.43 3.98 -5.60
C GLU A 62 -15.98 3.16 -4.40
N ALA A 63 -15.87 1.85 -4.55
CA ALA A 63 -15.43 0.92 -3.49
C ALA A 63 -13.97 0.54 -3.61
N THR A 64 -13.18 1.19 -4.46
CA THR A 64 -11.79 0.80 -4.74
C THR A 64 -10.94 0.74 -3.48
N VAL A 65 -10.94 1.79 -2.66
CA VAL A 65 -10.08 1.83 -1.46
C VAL A 65 -10.47 0.74 -0.47
N LEU A 66 -11.76 0.60 -0.17
CA LEU A 66 -12.22 -0.40 0.79
C LEU A 66 -11.92 -1.82 0.31
N SER A 67 -12.21 -2.12 -0.95
CA SER A 67 -11.95 -3.46 -1.49
C SER A 67 -10.47 -3.78 -1.60
N LEU A 68 -9.64 -2.78 -1.90
CA LEU A 68 -8.18 -2.97 -1.91
C LEU A 68 -7.64 -3.24 -0.50
N ARG A 69 -8.14 -2.53 0.50
CA ARG A 69 -7.75 -2.77 1.88
C ARG A 69 -8.10 -4.18 2.35
N GLU A 70 -9.24 -4.69 1.94
CA GLU A 70 -9.62 -6.08 2.22
C GLU A 70 -8.66 -7.06 1.56
N LEU A 71 -8.26 -6.79 0.32
CA LEU A 71 -7.27 -7.62 -0.39
C LEU A 71 -5.91 -7.59 0.30
N CYS A 72 -5.49 -6.44 0.79
CA CYS A 72 -4.20 -6.30 1.49
C CYS A 72 -4.21 -6.95 2.87
N GLY A 73 -5.32 -6.88 3.59
CA GLY A 73 -5.46 -7.41 4.94
C GLY A 73 -4.90 -6.48 6.02
N ALA A 74 -4.88 -6.96 7.27
CA ALA A 74 -4.35 -6.22 8.40
C ALA A 74 -2.86 -5.93 8.20
N HIS A 75 -2.39 -4.77 8.68
CA HIS A 75 -1.00 -4.37 8.46
C HIS A 75 0.01 -5.26 9.21
N ASP A 76 -0.41 -5.93 10.28
CA ASP A 76 0.38 -6.96 10.92
C ASP A 76 0.12 -8.30 10.22
N PRO A 77 1.11 -8.90 9.55
CA PRO A 77 0.93 -10.15 8.83
C PRO A 77 0.47 -11.31 9.72
N GLU A 78 0.86 -11.33 11.00
CA GLU A 78 0.42 -12.35 11.93
C GLU A 78 -1.09 -12.26 12.15
N ILE A 79 -1.60 -11.04 12.36
CA ILE A 79 -3.05 -10.81 12.50
C ILE A 79 -3.76 -11.13 11.19
N ALA A 80 -3.20 -10.71 10.06
CA ALA A 80 -3.76 -11.01 8.74
C ALA A 80 -3.87 -12.52 8.49
N SER A 81 -2.88 -13.30 8.94
CA SER A 81 -2.90 -14.76 8.79
C SER A 81 -4.06 -15.40 9.51
N HIS A 82 -4.48 -14.85 10.64
CA HIS A 82 -5.62 -15.38 11.41
C HIS A 82 -6.96 -14.86 10.89
N LEU A 83 -7.06 -13.59 10.53
CA LEU A 83 -8.32 -12.96 10.13
C LEU A 83 -8.58 -13.03 8.62
N HIS A 84 -7.54 -12.90 7.82
CA HIS A 84 -7.64 -12.82 6.36
C HIS A 84 -6.52 -13.64 5.70
N PRO A 85 -6.57 -14.98 5.79
CA PRO A 85 -5.46 -15.85 5.35
C PRO A 85 -5.15 -15.76 3.86
N HIS A 86 -6.08 -15.28 3.06
CA HIS A 86 -5.88 -15.09 1.62
C HIS A 86 -5.41 -13.68 1.23
N SER A 87 -5.25 -12.79 2.20
CA SER A 87 -4.79 -11.44 1.94
C SER A 87 -3.32 -11.40 1.53
N LEU A 88 -2.92 -10.30 0.88
CA LEU A 88 -1.53 -10.12 0.43
C LEU A 88 -0.56 -10.13 1.60
N ARG A 89 -0.90 -9.46 2.69
CA ARG A 89 -0.03 -9.40 3.86
C ARG A 89 0.08 -10.74 4.58
N ALA A 90 -0.99 -11.52 4.60
CA ALA A 90 -0.93 -12.86 5.17
C ALA A 90 0.00 -13.77 4.38
N GLN A 91 0.03 -13.63 3.06
CA GLN A 91 0.82 -14.50 2.19
C GLN A 91 2.26 -14.04 2.01
N TYR A 92 2.51 -12.75 1.95
CA TYR A 92 3.81 -12.19 1.56
C TYR A 92 4.45 -11.31 2.63
N GLY A 93 3.70 -10.89 3.65
CA GLY A 93 4.26 -10.07 4.72
C GLY A 93 5.10 -10.90 5.69
N GLU A 94 6.18 -10.31 6.18
CA GLU A 94 7.10 -10.94 7.14
C GLU A 94 6.91 -10.38 8.55
N SER A 95 6.64 -9.07 8.66
CA SER A 95 6.50 -8.36 9.92
C SER A 95 5.65 -7.12 9.72
N LYS A 96 5.37 -6.38 10.80
CA LYS A 96 4.66 -5.09 10.72
C LYS A 96 5.38 -4.08 9.85
N THR A 97 6.70 -4.14 9.78
CA THR A 97 7.52 -3.27 8.95
C THR A 97 7.62 -3.79 7.52
N LYS A 98 7.92 -5.09 7.37
CA LYS A 98 8.03 -5.76 6.07
C LYS A 98 6.72 -6.46 5.76
N ASN A 99 5.65 -5.68 5.61
CA ASN A 99 4.30 -6.21 5.47
C ASN A 99 3.80 -6.28 4.02
N ALA A 100 4.71 -6.29 3.08
CA ALA A 100 4.51 -6.52 1.64
C ALA A 100 3.97 -5.34 0.86
N VAL A 101 3.00 -4.59 1.37
CA VAL A 101 2.30 -3.57 0.61
C VAL A 101 1.86 -2.41 1.48
N HIS A 102 1.94 -1.19 0.93
CA HIS A 102 1.19 -0.05 1.45
C HIS A 102 -0.06 0.12 0.57
N CYS A 103 -1.18 0.42 1.18
CA CYS A 103 -2.39 0.79 0.44
C CYS A 103 -3.02 2.03 1.08
N THR A 104 -3.75 2.79 0.25
CA THR A 104 -4.46 3.98 0.71
C THR A 104 -5.47 3.61 1.80
N ASP A 105 -5.48 4.38 2.90
CA ASP A 105 -6.37 4.12 4.03
C ASP A 105 -7.78 4.65 3.82
N LEU A 106 -7.89 5.87 3.28
CA LEU A 106 -9.17 6.56 3.13
C LEU A 106 -9.43 6.91 1.66
N PRO A 107 -10.68 6.82 1.18
CA PRO A 107 -10.99 7.14 -0.21
C PRO A 107 -10.55 8.53 -0.64
N GLU A 108 -10.69 9.53 0.22
CA GLU A 108 -10.30 10.91 -0.07
C GLU A 108 -8.80 11.11 -0.23
N ASP A 109 -7.99 10.21 0.31
CA ASP A 109 -6.53 10.27 0.19
C ASP A 109 -6.02 9.61 -1.09
N GLY A 110 -6.83 8.83 -1.77
CA GLY A 110 -6.45 8.14 -2.99
C GLY A 110 -5.85 9.06 -4.04
N PRO A 111 -6.56 10.10 -4.47
CA PRO A 111 -6.04 11.04 -5.46
C PRO A 111 -4.75 11.73 -5.04
N LEU A 112 -4.60 12.04 -3.75
CA LEU A 112 -3.40 12.68 -3.22
C LEU A 112 -2.19 11.74 -3.29
N GLU A 113 -2.36 10.48 -2.92
CA GLU A 113 -1.28 9.48 -2.96
C GLU A 113 -0.89 9.14 -4.40
N VAL A 114 -1.87 9.04 -5.30
CA VAL A 114 -1.62 8.83 -6.73
C VAL A 114 -0.82 10.01 -7.29
N ASP A 115 -1.22 11.24 -7.00
CA ASP A 115 -0.52 12.43 -7.45
C ASP A 115 0.92 12.46 -6.94
N TYR A 116 1.12 12.08 -5.68
CA TYR A 116 2.45 12.04 -5.09
C TYR A 116 3.38 11.11 -5.88
N PHE A 117 2.97 9.88 -6.15
CA PHE A 117 3.82 8.90 -6.83
C PHE A 117 3.94 9.12 -8.33
N PHE A 118 2.90 9.59 -8.98
CA PHE A 118 2.87 9.65 -10.44
C PHE A 118 3.14 11.04 -11.03
N SER A 119 3.02 12.09 -10.23
CA SER A 119 3.23 13.46 -10.68
C SER A 119 4.37 14.17 -9.97
N LEU A 120 4.58 13.94 -8.67
CA LEU A 120 5.56 14.66 -7.87
C LEU A 120 6.91 13.93 -7.72
N LEU A 121 6.90 12.61 -7.70
CA LEU A 121 8.14 11.83 -7.62
C LEU A 121 8.78 11.61 -9.01
#